data_dca0119973c1df1e5d7b64d780f1f68c
#
_entry.id   dca0119973c1df1e5d7b64d780f1f68c
#
_cell.length_a   1.000
_cell.length_b   1.000
_cell.length_c   1.000
_cell.angle_alpha   90.00
_cell.angle_beta   90.00
_cell.angle_gamma   90.00
#
_symmetry.space_group_name_H-M   'P 1'
#
loop_
_entity.id
_entity.type
_entity.pdbx_description
1 polymer ?
#
loop_
_entity_poly.entity_id
_entity_poly.type
_entity_poly.pdbx_seq_one_letter_code
_entity_poly.pdbx_strand_id
1 'polypeptide(L)'
;MEDSSFKFGIIRDTSIEKANILTISELCEIAGVSRSGYYAWLSSEQKRAAREAQDAADFQQILEAYRFRGYAKGVRGIHMRLLHTGVRMNGKKIRRLMKKFGLVCPIRKANPYRRMQKAIRTNNTAENLVKREFEMHGPRSVLLTDITYIPLNGAFCYLSTILDGCTKQVLSYVLSESLEVDFVLETVQKMVHQHGISLKKETILHSDQGCHYTCIKFIQLVKNSSLRQSMSRKGNCWDNAPQESFFGHMKDELAEMIPNWTCFADVQRSIDDWMDYYNNDRYQWDLAKLSPNEYYRYLTTGRYPC
;
A
#
# COMPACT_ATOMS: atom_id res chain seq x y z
N MET A 1 -11.26 12.82 33.74
CA MET A 1 -11.13 11.94 34.93
C MET A 1 -9.71 11.37 34.90
N GLU A 2 -8.89 11.69 35.88
CA GLU A 2 -7.53 11.15 35.98
C GLU A 2 -7.59 9.65 36.24
N ASP A 3 -6.74 8.89 35.53
CA ASP A 3 -6.64 7.43 35.65
C ASP A 3 -6.26 7.03 37.07
N SER A 4 -7.01 6.09 37.68
CA SER A 4 -6.73 5.57 39.02
C SER A 4 -5.29 5.07 39.19
N SER A 5 -4.67 4.57 38.12
CA SER A 5 -3.27 4.12 38.12
C SER A 5 -2.29 5.29 38.33
N PHE A 6 -2.57 6.45 37.74
CA PHE A 6 -1.78 7.68 37.96
C PHE A 6 -1.86 8.13 39.43
N LYS A 7 -3.06 8.11 40.01
CA LYS A 7 -3.27 8.44 41.43
C LYS A 7 -2.53 7.49 42.37
N PHE A 8 -2.53 6.19 42.08
CA PHE A 8 -1.79 5.18 42.86
C PHE A 8 -0.27 5.42 42.77
N GLY A 9 0.24 5.86 41.62
CA GLY A 9 1.65 6.26 41.46
C GLY A 9 2.02 7.40 42.40
N ILE A 10 1.20 8.47 42.43
CA ILE A 10 1.42 9.61 43.32
C ILE A 10 1.38 9.15 44.78
N ILE A 11 0.40 8.33 45.21
CA ILE A 11 0.32 7.82 46.60
C ILE A 11 1.58 7.06 46.96
N ARG A 12 2.12 6.20 46.09
CA ARG A 12 3.34 5.45 46.31
C ARG A 12 4.53 6.42 46.51
N ASP A 13 4.69 7.35 45.58
CA ASP A 13 5.83 8.27 45.58
C ASP A 13 5.80 9.18 46.81
N THR A 14 4.62 9.73 47.16
CA THR A 14 4.42 10.51 48.39
C THR A 14 4.67 9.69 49.65
N SER A 15 4.27 8.42 49.70
CA SER A 15 4.45 7.55 50.88
C SER A 15 5.94 7.27 51.19
N ILE A 16 6.83 7.42 50.23
CA ILE A 16 8.29 7.19 50.38
C ILE A 16 9.04 8.48 50.74
N GLU A 17 8.42 9.64 50.55
CA GLU A 17 9.03 10.93 50.87
C GLU A 17 9.25 11.09 52.37
N LYS A 18 10.50 11.48 52.76
CA LYS A 18 10.90 11.66 54.17
C LYS A 18 10.06 12.72 54.94
N ALA A 19 9.46 13.65 54.21
CA ALA A 19 8.60 14.71 54.77
C ALA A 19 7.13 14.30 54.90
N ASN A 20 6.77 13.13 54.43
CA ASN A 20 5.37 12.66 54.48
C ASN A 20 5.00 12.19 55.89
N ILE A 21 3.93 12.78 56.44
CA ILE A 21 3.32 12.44 57.75
C ILE A 21 2.02 11.68 57.60
N LEU A 22 1.50 11.54 56.37
CA LEU A 22 0.19 10.92 56.09
C LEU A 22 0.34 9.41 55.94
N THR A 23 -0.63 8.69 56.44
CA THR A 23 -0.76 7.25 56.23
C THR A 23 -1.28 6.93 54.81
N ILE A 24 -1.05 5.73 54.35
CA ILE A 24 -1.59 5.27 53.05
C ILE A 24 -3.12 5.37 53.02
N SER A 25 -3.78 5.21 54.17
CA SER A 25 -5.24 5.36 54.29
C SER A 25 -5.72 6.77 53.95
N GLU A 26 -5.04 7.76 54.56
CA GLU A 26 -5.35 9.19 54.37
C GLU A 26 -4.99 9.62 52.90
N LEU A 27 -3.88 9.17 52.39
CA LEU A 27 -3.50 9.45 51.00
C LEU A 27 -4.51 8.88 50.00
N CYS A 28 -5.03 7.66 50.23
CA CYS A 28 -6.08 7.07 49.41
C CYS A 28 -7.40 7.84 49.52
N GLU A 29 -7.77 8.30 50.72
CA GLU A 29 -8.99 9.10 50.95
C GLU A 29 -8.89 10.45 50.23
N ILE A 30 -7.77 11.17 50.36
CA ILE A 30 -7.51 12.44 49.67
C ILE A 30 -7.56 12.26 48.15
N ALA A 31 -6.96 11.20 47.63
CA ALA A 31 -6.93 10.91 46.17
C ALA A 31 -8.30 10.37 45.65
N GLY A 32 -9.24 10.03 46.54
CA GLY A 32 -10.53 9.47 46.16
C GLY A 32 -10.41 8.08 45.52
N VAL A 33 -9.55 7.21 46.08
CA VAL A 33 -9.33 5.84 45.61
C VAL A 33 -9.39 4.82 46.74
N SER A 34 -9.70 3.55 46.42
CA SER A 34 -9.79 2.53 47.47
C SER A 34 -8.40 2.01 47.88
N ARG A 35 -8.20 1.76 49.17
CA ARG A 35 -7.00 1.11 49.73
C ARG A 35 -6.73 -0.26 49.08
N SER A 36 -7.78 -1.07 48.93
CA SER A 36 -7.66 -2.39 48.30
C SER A 36 -7.18 -2.28 46.84
N GLY A 37 -7.69 -1.27 46.11
CA GLY A 37 -7.21 -0.97 44.74
C GLY A 37 -5.75 -0.57 44.73
N TYR A 38 -5.28 0.25 45.67
CA TYR A 38 -3.87 0.62 45.78
C TYR A 38 -2.95 -0.60 46.03
N TYR A 39 -3.26 -1.46 46.99
CA TYR A 39 -2.44 -2.64 47.28
C TYR A 39 -2.51 -3.68 46.13
N ALA A 40 -3.65 -3.85 45.48
CA ALA A 40 -3.75 -4.68 44.28
C ALA A 40 -2.91 -4.12 43.13
N TRP A 41 -2.89 -2.79 42.98
CA TRP A 41 -2.04 -2.12 42.01
C TRP A 41 -0.56 -2.29 42.36
N LEU A 42 -0.16 -2.14 43.61
CA LEU A 42 1.22 -2.32 44.09
C LEU A 42 1.70 -3.76 43.87
N SER A 43 0.90 -4.77 44.25
CA SER A 43 1.25 -6.19 44.07
C SER A 43 1.34 -6.61 42.59
N SER A 44 0.76 -5.83 41.68
CA SER A 44 0.81 -6.09 40.23
C SER A 44 1.97 -5.36 39.53
N GLU A 45 2.90 -4.72 40.27
CA GLU A 45 3.99 -3.93 39.69
C GLU A 45 4.88 -4.74 38.73
N GLN A 46 5.33 -5.93 39.15
CA GLN A 46 6.12 -6.82 38.32
C GLN A 46 5.39 -7.23 37.03
N LYS A 47 4.08 -7.51 37.15
CA LYS A 47 3.25 -7.86 35.97
C LYS A 47 3.13 -6.67 35.01
N ARG A 48 3.02 -5.44 35.53
CA ARG A 48 3.00 -4.25 34.67
C ARG A 48 4.33 -4.01 34.01
N ALA A 49 5.44 -4.12 34.74
CA ALA A 49 6.80 -3.97 34.20
C ALA A 49 7.08 -5.03 33.10
N ALA A 50 6.72 -6.29 33.35
CA ALA A 50 6.84 -7.35 32.35
C ALA A 50 6.00 -7.06 31.08
N ARG A 51 4.78 -6.53 31.26
CA ARG A 51 3.92 -6.14 30.11
C ARG A 51 4.50 -4.96 29.33
N GLU A 52 5.06 -3.97 30.02
CA GLU A 52 5.74 -2.85 29.37
C GLU A 52 6.97 -3.30 28.57
N ALA A 53 7.79 -4.18 29.15
CA ALA A 53 8.93 -4.76 28.46
C ALA A 53 8.51 -5.57 27.22
N GLN A 54 7.43 -6.36 27.33
CA GLN A 54 6.88 -7.11 26.20
C GLN A 54 6.31 -6.17 25.14
N ASP A 55 5.59 -5.11 25.55
CA ASP A 55 5.06 -4.11 24.62
C ASP A 55 6.19 -3.40 23.86
N ALA A 56 7.31 -3.09 24.52
CA ALA A 56 8.49 -2.49 23.90
C ALA A 56 9.15 -3.45 22.89
N ALA A 57 9.33 -4.73 23.26
CA ALA A 57 9.87 -5.75 22.37
C ALA A 57 8.99 -5.97 21.14
N ASP A 58 7.68 -6.10 21.33
CA ASP A 58 6.71 -6.21 20.24
C ASP A 58 6.73 -4.98 19.33
N PHE A 59 6.91 -3.79 19.91
CA PHE A 59 6.97 -2.55 19.14
C PHE A 59 8.22 -2.46 18.27
N GLN A 60 9.37 -3.01 18.70
CA GLN A 60 10.56 -3.08 17.85
C GLN A 60 10.30 -3.89 16.58
N GLN A 61 9.61 -5.03 16.69
CA GLN A 61 9.22 -5.82 15.52
C GLN A 61 8.26 -5.05 14.58
N ILE A 62 7.33 -4.28 15.15
CA ILE A 62 6.44 -3.40 14.38
C ILE A 62 7.27 -2.32 13.66
N LEU A 63 8.25 -1.73 14.33
CA LEU A 63 9.08 -0.67 13.77
C LEU A 63 9.97 -1.17 12.62
N GLU A 64 10.55 -2.36 12.76
CA GLU A 64 11.31 -3.03 11.69
C GLU A 64 10.41 -3.31 10.48
N ALA A 65 9.22 -3.88 10.71
CA ALA A 65 8.25 -4.12 9.64
C ALA A 65 7.79 -2.81 8.97
N TYR A 66 7.61 -1.74 9.75
CA TYR A 66 7.24 -0.41 9.23
C TYR A 66 8.34 0.19 8.34
N ARG A 67 9.61 0.11 8.78
CA ARG A 67 10.77 0.70 8.08
C ARG A 67 11.25 -0.11 6.88
N PHE A 68 10.78 -1.32 6.71
CA PHE A 68 11.22 -2.20 5.63
C PHE A 68 11.06 -1.52 4.26
N ARG A 69 12.15 -1.46 3.48
CA ARG A 69 12.24 -0.80 2.17
C ARG A 69 11.96 0.72 2.19
N GLY A 70 11.88 1.36 3.36
CA GLY A 70 11.68 2.81 3.48
C GLY A 70 10.25 3.30 3.21
N TYR A 71 9.35 2.46 2.71
CA TYR A 71 7.98 2.85 2.41
C TYR A 71 7.08 2.74 3.64
N ALA A 72 6.32 3.80 3.92
CA ALA A 72 5.40 3.85 5.04
C ALA A 72 4.27 2.81 4.92
N LYS A 73 3.98 2.11 6.00
CA LYS A 73 2.98 1.03 6.03
C LYS A 73 1.95 1.27 7.12
N GLY A 74 0.68 1.12 6.78
CA GLY A 74 -0.41 1.07 7.77
C GLY A 74 -0.47 -0.28 8.50
N VAL A 75 -1.37 -0.38 9.49
CA VAL A 75 -1.58 -1.59 10.31
C VAL A 75 -1.68 -2.88 9.49
N ARG A 76 -2.38 -2.86 8.34
CA ARG A 76 -2.53 -4.04 7.48
C ARG A 76 -1.21 -4.45 6.82
N GLY A 77 -0.45 -3.48 6.30
CA GLY A 77 0.86 -3.74 5.69
C GLY A 77 1.87 -4.30 6.70
N ILE A 78 1.92 -3.70 7.91
CA ILE A 78 2.74 -4.19 9.02
C ILE A 78 2.34 -5.63 9.40
N HIS A 79 1.04 -5.89 9.54
CA HIS A 79 0.54 -7.23 9.89
C HIS A 79 0.95 -8.29 8.86
N MET A 80 0.79 -8.00 7.57
CA MET A 80 1.17 -8.91 6.49
C MET A 80 2.69 -9.15 6.47
N ARG A 81 3.49 -8.09 6.63
CA ARG A 81 4.96 -8.22 6.70
C ARG A 81 5.40 -9.08 7.89
N LEU A 82 4.82 -8.87 9.07
CA LEU A 82 5.11 -9.70 10.25
C LEU A 82 4.76 -11.17 10.01
N LEU A 83 3.64 -11.47 9.36
CA LEU A 83 3.28 -12.85 8.99
C LEU A 83 4.34 -13.50 8.12
N HIS A 84 4.87 -12.79 7.11
CA HIS A 84 5.92 -13.29 6.22
C HIS A 84 7.29 -13.46 6.90
N THR A 85 7.51 -12.79 8.03
CA THR A 85 8.69 -13.00 8.89
C THR A 85 8.44 -14.03 10.02
N GLY A 86 7.31 -14.76 9.97
CA GLY A 86 6.96 -15.76 10.97
C GLY A 86 6.36 -15.20 12.26
N VAL A 87 6.17 -13.90 12.37
CA VAL A 87 5.62 -13.24 13.58
C VAL A 87 4.11 -13.12 13.50
N ARG A 88 3.39 -13.80 14.41
CA ARG A 88 1.93 -13.73 14.52
C ARG A 88 1.51 -12.66 15.52
N MET A 89 1.14 -11.49 15.05
CA MET A 89 0.66 -10.39 15.88
C MET A 89 -0.70 -9.87 15.40
N ASN A 90 -1.68 -9.81 16.30
CA ASN A 90 -3.04 -9.35 15.95
C ASN A 90 -3.04 -7.87 15.57
N GLY A 91 -3.78 -7.49 14.52
CA GLY A 91 -3.92 -6.10 14.07
C GLY A 91 -4.45 -5.13 15.13
N LYS A 92 -5.25 -5.59 16.12
CA LYS A 92 -5.65 -4.77 17.27
C LYS A 92 -4.46 -4.42 18.16
N LYS A 93 -3.54 -5.39 18.42
CA LYS A 93 -2.30 -5.18 19.18
C LYS A 93 -1.38 -4.22 18.44
N ILE A 94 -1.17 -4.40 17.13
CA ILE A 94 -0.37 -3.50 16.30
C ILE A 94 -0.89 -2.06 16.41
N ARG A 95 -2.20 -1.84 16.22
CA ARG A 95 -2.81 -0.50 16.32
C ARG A 95 -2.63 0.12 17.69
N ARG A 96 -2.79 -0.67 18.76
CA ARG A 96 -2.59 -0.21 20.15
C ARG A 96 -1.14 0.23 20.38
N LEU A 97 -0.18 -0.58 19.94
CA LEU A 97 1.25 -0.28 20.11
C LEU A 97 1.70 0.91 19.25
N MET A 98 1.25 1.00 18.00
CA MET A 98 1.50 2.18 17.18
C MET A 98 1.00 3.45 17.86
N LYS A 99 -0.23 3.44 18.42
CA LYS A 99 -0.77 4.57 19.16
C LYS A 99 0.04 4.87 20.42
N LYS A 100 0.40 3.84 21.20
CA LYS A 100 1.15 3.97 22.45
C LYS A 100 2.52 4.61 22.24
N PHE A 101 3.23 4.23 21.17
CA PHE A 101 4.57 4.70 20.86
C PHE A 101 4.60 5.83 19.80
N GLY A 102 3.45 6.42 19.46
CA GLY A 102 3.38 7.57 18.58
C GLY A 102 3.72 7.30 17.11
N LEU A 103 3.70 6.02 16.67
CA LEU A 103 3.96 5.68 15.27
C LEU A 103 2.73 5.95 14.40
N VAL A 104 2.83 6.93 13.51
CA VAL A 104 1.76 7.32 12.59
C VAL A 104 2.16 6.97 11.16
N CYS A 105 1.23 6.38 10.40
CA CYS A 105 1.42 6.18 8.97
C CYS A 105 0.98 7.44 8.21
N PRO A 106 1.85 8.13 7.47
CA PRO A 106 1.54 9.37 6.76
C PRO A 106 0.67 9.15 5.52
N ILE A 107 0.53 7.90 5.06
CA ILE A 107 -0.25 7.59 3.84
C ILE A 107 -1.68 8.07 4.02
N ARG A 108 -2.11 8.92 3.09
CA ARG A 108 -3.44 9.53 3.06
C ARG A 108 -4.54 8.45 2.96
N LYS A 109 -5.54 8.53 3.84
CA LYS A 109 -6.77 7.73 3.68
C LYS A 109 -7.48 8.15 2.40
N ALA A 110 -7.82 7.20 1.53
CA ALA A 110 -8.62 7.48 0.34
C ALA A 110 -9.92 8.18 0.73
N ASN A 111 -10.20 9.35 0.12
CA ASN A 111 -11.46 10.05 0.33
C ASN A 111 -12.56 9.29 -0.44
N PRO A 112 -13.57 8.71 0.24
CA PRO A 112 -14.63 7.96 -0.42
C PRO A 112 -15.48 8.81 -1.38
N TYR A 113 -15.52 10.14 -1.19
CA TYR A 113 -16.26 11.07 -2.05
C TYR A 113 -15.52 11.46 -3.34
N ARG A 114 -14.19 11.23 -3.45
CA ARG A 114 -13.42 11.51 -4.68
C ARG A 114 -13.83 10.62 -5.85
N ARG A 115 -14.54 9.52 -5.59
CA ARG A 115 -15.05 8.56 -6.57
C ARG A 115 -16.28 9.05 -7.35
N MET A 116 -16.85 10.22 -7.02
CA MET A 116 -18.10 10.72 -7.63
C MET A 116 -17.90 11.84 -8.67
N GLN A 117 -16.68 12.16 -9.09
CA GLN A 117 -16.46 13.21 -10.11
C GLN A 117 -16.68 12.70 -11.53
N LYS A 118 -17.53 13.42 -12.21
CA LYS A 118 -18.27 13.23 -13.46
C LYS A 118 -17.45 12.88 -14.69
N ALA A 119 -18.05 11.99 -15.48
CA ALA A 119 -17.73 11.63 -16.85
C ALA A 119 -18.38 12.58 -17.90
N ILE A 120 -17.62 13.01 -18.90
CA ILE A 120 -18.10 13.76 -20.08
C ILE A 120 -17.92 12.88 -21.32
N ARG A 121 -18.94 12.83 -22.19
CA ARG A 121 -19.04 11.95 -23.37
C ARG A 121 -18.31 12.47 -24.60
N THR A 122 -17.60 11.61 -25.36
CA THR A 122 -17.29 11.78 -26.79
C THR A 122 -17.10 10.45 -27.52
N ASN A 123 -17.28 10.43 -28.87
CA ASN A 123 -17.39 9.25 -29.70
C ASN A 123 -16.08 8.87 -30.40
N ASN A 124 -15.84 7.59 -30.55
CA ASN A 124 -14.99 6.71 -31.36
C ASN A 124 -14.07 5.84 -30.53
N THR A 125 -14.44 4.56 -30.37
CA THR A 125 -13.73 3.70 -29.44
C THR A 125 -13.88 2.23 -29.78
N ALA A 126 -12.86 1.42 -29.43
CA ALA A 126 -12.96 -0.01 -29.37
C ALA A 126 -14.00 -0.43 -28.29
N GLU A 127 -14.64 -1.57 -28.49
CA GLU A 127 -15.64 -2.11 -27.56
C GLU A 127 -15.01 -2.40 -26.20
N ASN A 128 -15.74 -2.14 -25.12
CA ASN A 128 -15.34 -2.55 -23.77
C ASN A 128 -15.59 -4.05 -23.58
N LEU A 129 -14.54 -4.84 -23.80
CA LEU A 129 -14.59 -6.31 -23.70
C LEU A 129 -14.48 -6.79 -22.24
N VAL A 130 -13.97 -5.96 -21.33
CA VAL A 130 -13.63 -6.37 -19.96
C VAL A 130 -14.82 -6.30 -19.00
N LYS A 131 -15.77 -5.39 -19.24
CA LYS A 131 -17.01 -5.21 -18.45
C LYS A 131 -16.76 -5.19 -16.91
N ARG A 132 -15.57 -4.76 -16.46
CA ARG A 132 -15.10 -4.73 -15.08
C ARG A 132 -14.81 -6.09 -14.43
N GLU A 133 -14.81 -7.16 -15.16
CA GLU A 133 -14.53 -8.52 -14.69
C GLU A 133 -13.02 -8.82 -14.72
N PHE A 134 -12.20 -7.94 -14.14
CA PHE A 134 -10.73 -8.00 -14.24
C PHE A 134 -10.12 -9.29 -13.68
N GLU A 135 -10.73 -9.87 -12.66
CA GLU A 135 -10.18 -11.01 -11.91
C GLU A 135 -10.72 -12.35 -12.44
N MET A 136 -11.91 -12.37 -13.02
CA MET A 136 -12.61 -13.60 -13.44
C MET A 136 -11.93 -14.34 -14.58
N HIS A 137 -11.11 -13.64 -15.38
CA HIS A 137 -10.45 -14.21 -16.55
C HIS A 137 -9.14 -14.93 -16.22
N GLY A 138 -8.66 -14.84 -14.97
CA GLY A 138 -7.39 -15.42 -14.51
C GLY A 138 -6.14 -14.65 -14.99
N PRO A 139 -4.93 -15.09 -14.56
CA PRO A 139 -3.67 -14.42 -14.87
C PRO A 139 -3.43 -14.28 -16.38
N ARG A 140 -2.84 -13.15 -16.79
CA ARG A 140 -2.44 -12.84 -18.17
C ARG A 140 -3.58 -12.77 -19.18
N SER A 141 -4.84 -12.71 -18.73
CA SER A 141 -5.98 -12.65 -19.64
C SER A 141 -6.43 -11.21 -19.92
N VAL A 142 -6.38 -10.35 -18.91
CA VAL A 142 -6.73 -8.92 -19.03
C VAL A 142 -5.56 -8.10 -18.51
N LEU A 143 -4.94 -7.34 -19.38
CA LEU A 143 -3.88 -6.40 -19.07
C LEU A 143 -4.42 -4.98 -19.12
N LEU A 144 -4.07 -4.16 -18.16
CA LEU A 144 -4.50 -2.77 -18.06
C LEU A 144 -3.31 -1.86 -18.35
N THR A 145 -3.47 -0.87 -19.21
CA THR A 145 -2.43 0.12 -19.48
C THR A 145 -2.96 1.54 -19.29
N ASP A 146 -2.11 2.39 -18.75
CA ASP A 146 -2.43 3.80 -18.51
C ASP A 146 -1.14 4.62 -18.32
N ILE A 147 -1.28 5.93 -18.41
CA ILE A 147 -0.18 6.90 -18.25
C ILE A 147 -0.47 7.73 -17.01
N THR A 148 0.57 7.94 -16.19
CA THR A 148 0.50 8.91 -15.10
C THR A 148 1.60 9.96 -15.19
N TYR A 149 1.30 11.14 -14.64
CA TYR A 149 2.19 12.29 -14.58
C TYR A 149 2.93 12.30 -13.25
N ILE A 150 4.24 12.47 -13.28
CA ILE A 150 5.12 12.53 -12.11
C ILE A 150 5.79 13.90 -12.11
N PRO A 151 5.60 14.74 -11.08
CA PRO A 151 6.18 16.08 -11.03
C PRO A 151 7.70 16.00 -10.83
N LEU A 152 8.43 16.83 -11.59
CA LEU A 152 9.87 17.03 -11.46
C LEU A 152 10.23 18.49 -11.78
N ASN A 153 10.75 19.24 -10.82
CA ASN A 153 11.29 20.60 -11.00
C ASN A 153 10.34 21.57 -11.76
N GLY A 154 9.04 21.56 -11.41
CA GLY A 154 8.03 22.42 -12.07
C GLY A 154 7.55 21.93 -13.45
N ALA A 155 8.09 20.80 -13.93
CA ALA A 155 7.66 20.07 -15.13
C ALA A 155 7.11 18.69 -14.75
N PHE A 156 6.90 17.83 -15.75
CA PHE A 156 6.43 16.46 -15.54
C PHE A 156 7.27 15.44 -16.31
N CYS A 157 7.52 14.29 -15.69
CA CYS A 157 7.84 13.05 -16.38
C CYS A 157 6.55 12.23 -16.54
N TYR A 158 6.56 11.31 -17.47
CA TYR A 158 5.40 10.49 -17.85
C TYR A 158 5.74 9.02 -17.65
N LEU A 159 4.92 8.33 -16.91
CA LEU A 159 5.10 6.90 -16.66
C LEU A 159 3.97 6.12 -17.32
N SER A 160 4.31 5.27 -18.28
CA SER A 160 3.41 4.28 -18.87
C SER A 160 3.63 2.95 -18.17
N THR A 161 2.54 2.25 -17.84
CA THR A 161 2.61 0.95 -17.17
C THR A 161 1.64 -0.05 -17.79
N ILE A 162 1.96 -1.35 -17.69
CA ILE A 162 1.04 -2.45 -17.98
C ILE A 162 0.90 -3.31 -16.73
N LEU A 163 -0.32 -3.41 -16.23
CA LEU A 163 -0.71 -4.13 -15.03
C LEU A 163 -1.56 -5.36 -15.40
N ASP A 164 -1.29 -6.51 -14.82
CA ASP A 164 -2.19 -7.68 -14.90
C ASP A 164 -3.43 -7.42 -14.03
N GLY A 165 -4.60 -7.41 -14.63
CA GLY A 165 -5.87 -7.16 -13.95
C GLY A 165 -6.20 -8.17 -12.85
N CYS A 166 -5.77 -9.42 -13.00
CA CYS A 166 -6.00 -10.49 -12.03
C CYS A 166 -5.01 -10.43 -10.86
N THR A 167 -3.72 -10.47 -11.17
CA THR A 167 -2.66 -10.59 -10.14
C THR A 167 -2.18 -9.25 -9.60
N LYS A 168 -2.57 -8.14 -10.22
CA LYS A 168 -2.07 -6.78 -9.96
C LYS A 168 -0.55 -6.64 -10.18
N GLN A 169 0.10 -7.59 -10.85
CA GLN A 169 1.52 -7.54 -11.16
C GLN A 169 1.79 -6.48 -12.23
N VAL A 170 2.76 -5.62 -12.00
CA VAL A 170 3.30 -4.73 -13.05
C VAL A 170 4.19 -5.56 -13.96
N LEU A 171 3.79 -5.70 -15.22
CA LEU A 171 4.49 -6.51 -16.22
C LEU A 171 5.59 -5.73 -16.94
N SER A 172 5.33 -4.46 -17.18
CA SER A 172 6.28 -3.55 -17.77
C SER A 172 5.93 -2.10 -17.45
N TYR A 173 6.92 -1.26 -17.52
CA TYR A 173 6.77 0.19 -17.43
C TYR A 173 7.90 0.91 -18.16
N VAL A 174 7.61 2.14 -18.58
CA VAL A 174 8.60 3.06 -19.18
C VAL A 174 8.35 4.45 -18.62
N LEU A 175 9.39 5.07 -18.09
CA LEU A 175 9.43 6.47 -17.70
C LEU A 175 10.01 7.29 -18.86
N SER A 176 9.42 8.46 -19.15
CA SER A 176 9.83 9.36 -20.22
C SER A 176 9.73 10.82 -19.81
N GLU A 177 10.60 11.66 -20.35
CA GLU A 177 10.47 13.12 -20.25
C GLU A 177 9.54 13.69 -21.34
N SER A 178 9.23 12.89 -22.38
CA SER A 178 8.32 13.26 -23.48
C SER A 178 6.99 12.51 -23.38
N LEU A 179 5.89 13.21 -23.66
CA LEU A 179 4.54 12.63 -23.73
C LEU A 179 4.22 12.09 -25.14
N GLU A 180 5.21 11.85 -25.98
CA GLU A 180 5.01 11.24 -27.30
C GLU A 180 4.64 9.77 -27.18
N VAL A 181 4.02 9.21 -28.23
CA VAL A 181 3.49 7.84 -28.20
C VAL A 181 4.58 6.76 -28.01
N ASP A 182 5.84 7.07 -28.33
CA ASP A 182 6.90 6.08 -28.43
C ASP A 182 7.18 5.36 -27.10
N PHE A 183 7.11 6.04 -25.95
CA PHE A 183 7.29 5.37 -24.65
C PHE A 183 6.15 4.41 -24.29
N VAL A 184 4.94 4.66 -24.80
CA VAL A 184 3.79 3.74 -24.65
C VAL A 184 3.99 2.50 -25.52
N LEU A 185 4.48 2.69 -26.75
CA LEU A 185 4.84 1.57 -27.65
C LEU A 185 5.95 0.72 -27.05
N GLU A 186 7.00 1.37 -26.50
CA GLU A 186 8.09 0.68 -25.80
C GLU A 186 7.58 -0.14 -24.60
N THR A 187 6.62 0.40 -23.84
CA THR A 187 6.01 -0.33 -22.71
C THR A 187 5.36 -1.64 -23.17
N VAL A 188 4.62 -1.62 -24.30
CA VAL A 188 4.02 -2.84 -24.88
C VAL A 188 5.10 -3.79 -25.39
N GLN A 189 6.11 -3.29 -26.09
CA GLN A 189 7.21 -4.11 -26.62
C GLN A 189 7.98 -4.80 -25.50
N LYS A 190 8.32 -4.10 -24.41
CA LYS A 190 8.97 -4.66 -23.22
C LYS A 190 8.11 -5.77 -22.60
N MET A 191 6.81 -5.53 -22.45
CA MET A 191 5.87 -6.52 -21.90
C MET A 191 5.84 -7.78 -22.76
N VAL A 192 5.73 -7.64 -24.09
CA VAL A 192 5.71 -8.78 -25.01
C VAL A 192 7.03 -9.54 -24.99
N HIS A 193 8.15 -8.83 -24.95
CA HIS A 193 9.49 -9.45 -24.89
C HIS A 193 9.69 -10.26 -23.59
N GLN A 194 9.27 -9.70 -22.44
CA GLN A 194 9.52 -10.31 -21.13
C GLN A 194 8.48 -11.39 -20.77
N HIS A 195 7.25 -11.23 -21.22
CA HIS A 195 6.12 -12.05 -20.77
C HIS A 195 5.35 -12.73 -21.91
N GLY A 196 5.75 -12.56 -23.16
CA GLY A 196 5.01 -13.05 -24.35
C GLY A 196 4.66 -14.53 -24.29
N ILE A 197 5.59 -15.37 -23.76
CA ILE A 197 5.36 -16.82 -23.62
C ILE A 197 4.20 -17.12 -22.63
N SER A 198 4.00 -16.28 -21.62
CA SER A 198 2.94 -16.45 -20.60
C SER A 198 1.60 -15.86 -21.00
N LEU A 199 1.53 -15.09 -22.12
CA LEU A 199 0.29 -14.50 -22.61
C LEU A 199 -0.59 -15.55 -23.26
N LYS A 200 -1.88 -15.39 -23.11
CA LYS A 200 -2.87 -16.25 -23.78
C LYS A 200 -3.16 -15.70 -25.18
N LYS A 201 -3.59 -16.56 -26.09
CA LYS A 201 -3.95 -16.18 -27.46
C LYS A 201 -5.06 -15.13 -27.59
N GLU A 202 -5.86 -14.96 -26.51
CA GLU A 202 -6.98 -14.02 -26.41
C GLU A 202 -6.73 -12.91 -25.36
N THR A 203 -5.45 -12.67 -24.98
CA THR A 203 -5.12 -11.64 -23.99
C THR A 203 -5.62 -10.28 -24.45
N ILE A 204 -6.37 -9.61 -23.57
CA ILE A 204 -6.94 -8.28 -23.80
C ILE A 204 -5.97 -7.24 -23.23
N LEU A 205 -5.62 -6.23 -24.02
CA LEU A 205 -4.97 -5.01 -23.56
C LEU A 205 -6.00 -3.90 -23.46
N HIS A 206 -6.38 -3.52 -22.25
CA HIS A 206 -7.40 -2.53 -21.95
C HIS A 206 -6.79 -1.18 -21.56
N SER A 207 -7.27 -0.11 -22.17
CA SER A 207 -6.83 1.26 -21.93
C SER A 207 -8.03 2.22 -21.78
N ASP A 208 -7.74 3.46 -21.43
CA ASP A 208 -8.67 4.56 -21.68
C ASP A 208 -8.72 4.93 -23.16
N GLN A 209 -9.44 6.03 -23.49
CA GLN A 209 -9.58 6.54 -24.86
C GLN A 209 -8.56 7.65 -25.17
N GLY A 210 -7.42 7.68 -24.49
CA GLY A 210 -6.36 8.64 -24.72
C GLY A 210 -5.81 8.58 -26.16
N CYS A 211 -5.28 9.71 -26.65
CA CYS A 211 -4.72 9.82 -28.01
C CYS A 211 -3.58 8.82 -28.28
N HIS A 212 -2.84 8.44 -27.26
CA HIS A 212 -1.75 7.46 -27.34
C HIS A 212 -2.29 6.06 -27.72
N TYR A 213 -3.47 5.69 -27.21
CA TYR A 213 -4.07 4.37 -27.42
C TYR A 213 -4.97 4.29 -28.66
N THR A 214 -5.36 5.44 -29.21
CA THR A 214 -6.19 5.54 -30.42
C THR A 214 -5.36 5.78 -31.68
N CYS A 215 -4.06 5.99 -31.56
CA CYS A 215 -3.17 6.23 -32.70
C CYS A 215 -2.92 4.92 -33.49
N ILE A 216 -2.69 5.07 -34.81
CA ILE A 216 -2.49 3.94 -35.74
C ILE A 216 -1.30 3.08 -35.32
N LYS A 217 -0.19 3.69 -34.88
CA LYS A 217 1.03 2.95 -34.43
C LYS A 217 0.72 1.99 -33.28
N PHE A 218 -0.06 2.45 -32.27
CA PHE A 218 -0.44 1.61 -31.13
C PHE A 218 -1.36 0.47 -31.55
N ILE A 219 -2.39 0.76 -32.35
CA ILE A 219 -3.36 -0.24 -32.85
C ILE A 219 -2.63 -1.34 -33.65
N GLN A 220 -1.71 -0.95 -34.52
CA GLN A 220 -0.89 -1.90 -35.31
C GLN A 220 0.01 -2.74 -34.40
N LEU A 221 0.68 -2.14 -33.41
CA LEU A 221 1.54 -2.86 -32.47
C LEU A 221 0.74 -3.91 -31.67
N VAL A 222 -0.41 -3.54 -31.11
CA VAL A 222 -1.29 -4.45 -30.36
C VAL A 222 -1.73 -5.63 -31.22
N LYS A 223 -2.15 -5.36 -32.46
CA LYS A 223 -2.55 -6.39 -33.44
C LYS A 223 -1.37 -7.33 -33.78
N ASN A 224 -0.20 -6.77 -34.08
CA ASN A 224 1.00 -7.54 -34.43
C ASN A 224 1.52 -8.38 -33.24
N SER A 225 1.23 -7.96 -32.03
CA SER A 225 1.55 -8.69 -30.79
C SER A 225 0.51 -9.77 -30.43
N SER A 226 -0.47 -10.03 -31.29
CA SER A 226 -1.56 -10.99 -31.07
C SER A 226 -2.41 -10.68 -29.82
N LEU A 227 -2.50 -9.40 -29.46
CA LEU A 227 -3.32 -8.90 -28.36
C LEU A 227 -4.65 -8.35 -28.90
N ARG A 228 -5.69 -8.41 -28.09
CA ARG A 228 -6.99 -7.79 -28.38
C ARG A 228 -7.09 -6.45 -27.68
N GLN A 229 -7.31 -5.39 -28.44
CA GLN A 229 -7.54 -4.07 -27.87
C GLN A 229 -8.94 -3.95 -27.29
N SER A 230 -9.04 -3.39 -26.09
CA SER A 230 -10.28 -3.00 -25.44
C SER A 230 -10.13 -1.60 -24.85
N MET A 231 -11.22 -0.82 -24.84
CA MET A 231 -11.19 0.54 -24.30
C MET A 231 -12.29 0.76 -23.28
N SER A 232 -11.99 1.51 -22.24
CA SER A 232 -12.97 2.02 -21.28
C SER A 232 -14.04 2.83 -22.00
N ARG A 233 -15.25 2.80 -21.50
CA ARG A 233 -16.27 3.74 -21.94
C ARG A 233 -15.86 5.15 -21.53
N LYS A 234 -16.01 6.11 -22.43
CA LYS A 234 -15.56 7.48 -22.15
C LYS A 234 -16.17 8.07 -20.90
N GLY A 235 -15.32 8.62 -20.09
CA GLY A 235 -15.69 9.23 -18.80
C GLY A 235 -16.13 8.22 -17.74
N ASN A 236 -15.84 6.93 -17.89
CA ASN A 236 -16.16 5.92 -16.92
C ASN A 236 -14.87 5.39 -16.25
N CYS A 237 -14.38 6.12 -15.23
CA CYS A 237 -13.17 5.77 -14.49
C CYS A 237 -13.22 4.36 -13.83
N TRP A 238 -14.41 3.82 -13.61
CA TRP A 238 -14.57 2.47 -13.05
C TRP A 238 -14.05 1.37 -13.99
N ASP A 239 -13.99 1.65 -15.30
CA ASP A 239 -13.54 0.67 -16.28
C ASP A 239 -12.01 0.49 -16.25
N ASN A 240 -11.24 1.38 -15.55
CA ASN A 240 -9.79 1.28 -15.32
C ASN A 240 -9.41 1.43 -13.83
N ALA A 241 -10.34 1.15 -12.91
CA ALA A 241 -10.17 1.35 -11.48
C ALA A 241 -8.91 0.68 -10.85
N PRO A 242 -8.47 -0.54 -11.28
CA PRO A 242 -7.25 -1.12 -10.73
C PRO A 242 -6.00 -0.29 -11.04
N GLN A 243 -5.91 0.30 -12.25
CA GLN A 243 -4.79 1.13 -12.67
C GLN A 243 -4.76 2.48 -11.92
N GLU A 244 -5.94 3.10 -11.75
CA GLU A 244 -6.07 4.32 -10.95
C GLU A 244 -5.67 4.08 -9.48
N SER A 245 -6.08 2.96 -8.91
CA SER A 245 -5.72 2.57 -7.55
C SER A 245 -4.21 2.33 -7.42
N PHE A 246 -3.61 1.67 -8.39
CA PHE A 246 -2.17 1.43 -8.47
C PHE A 246 -1.38 2.75 -8.47
N PHE A 247 -1.70 3.68 -9.37
CA PHE A 247 -1.05 4.98 -9.42
C PHE A 247 -1.27 5.83 -8.16
N GLY A 248 -2.46 5.73 -7.57
CA GLY A 248 -2.75 6.38 -6.30
C GLY A 248 -1.83 5.91 -5.18
N HIS A 249 -1.65 4.60 -5.03
CA HIS A 249 -0.73 4.03 -4.05
C HIS A 249 0.73 4.41 -4.31
N MET A 250 1.17 4.34 -5.57
CA MET A 250 2.52 4.72 -5.94
C MET A 250 2.82 6.18 -5.56
N LYS A 251 1.95 7.11 -5.94
CA LYS A 251 2.13 8.53 -5.64
C LYS A 251 2.08 8.84 -4.15
N ASP A 252 1.20 8.18 -3.40
CA ASP A 252 1.10 8.37 -1.96
C ASP A 252 2.35 7.83 -1.23
N GLU A 253 2.90 6.70 -1.68
CA GLU A 253 4.07 6.07 -1.07
C GLU A 253 5.39 6.76 -1.46
N LEU A 254 5.45 7.39 -2.63
CA LEU A 254 6.61 8.18 -3.09
C LEU A 254 6.54 9.67 -2.68
N ALA A 255 5.44 10.12 -2.07
CA ALA A 255 5.20 11.53 -1.79
C ALA A 255 6.33 12.23 -1.00
N GLU A 256 6.95 11.51 -0.05
CA GLU A 256 8.07 12.04 0.75
C GLU A 256 9.38 12.12 -0.03
N MET A 257 9.51 11.38 -1.14
CA MET A 257 10.72 11.37 -1.99
C MET A 257 10.66 12.44 -3.09
N ILE A 258 9.46 12.80 -3.56
CA ILE A 258 9.25 13.75 -4.67
C ILE A 258 10.01 15.08 -4.47
N PRO A 259 10.00 15.72 -3.28
CA PRO A 259 10.72 16.98 -3.09
C PRO A 259 12.26 16.88 -3.20
N ASN A 260 12.81 15.66 -3.12
CA ASN A 260 14.24 15.42 -3.16
C ASN A 260 14.75 15.08 -4.58
N TRP A 261 13.86 14.92 -5.56
CA TRP A 261 14.26 14.63 -6.94
C TRP A 261 14.79 15.87 -7.62
N THR A 262 16.01 15.79 -8.13
CA THR A 262 16.71 16.89 -8.79
C THR A 262 16.83 16.69 -10.30
N CYS A 263 16.77 15.45 -10.77
CA CYS A 263 16.92 15.08 -12.18
C CYS A 263 16.09 13.83 -12.53
N PHE A 264 15.98 13.58 -13.83
CA PHE A 264 15.26 12.41 -14.35
C PHE A 264 15.80 11.08 -13.79
N ALA A 265 17.12 10.96 -13.61
CA ALA A 265 17.73 9.75 -13.06
C ALA A 265 17.30 9.47 -11.61
N ASP A 266 17.01 10.49 -10.79
CA ASP A 266 16.49 10.31 -9.43
C ASP A 266 15.06 9.75 -9.46
N VAL A 267 14.23 10.27 -10.36
CA VAL A 267 12.86 9.77 -10.58
C VAL A 267 12.93 8.31 -11.07
N GLN A 268 13.75 8.02 -12.07
CA GLN A 268 13.90 6.66 -12.63
C GLN A 268 14.30 5.67 -11.54
N ARG A 269 15.32 5.98 -10.75
CA ARG A 269 15.79 5.11 -9.65
C ARG A 269 14.72 4.86 -8.61
N SER A 270 13.98 5.91 -8.22
CA SER A 270 12.90 5.79 -7.24
C SER A 270 11.72 4.97 -7.76
N ILE A 271 11.38 5.12 -9.05
CA ILE A 271 10.35 4.32 -9.71
C ILE A 271 10.80 2.86 -9.82
N ASP A 272 12.03 2.59 -10.23
CA ASP A 272 12.56 1.23 -10.38
C ASP A 272 12.54 0.49 -9.02
N ASP A 273 13.02 1.13 -7.95
CA ASP A 273 12.98 0.55 -6.60
C ASP A 273 11.54 0.33 -6.11
N TRP A 274 10.64 1.29 -6.37
CA TRP A 274 9.25 1.13 -5.97
C TRP A 274 8.53 0.02 -6.76
N MET A 275 8.80 -0.15 -8.05
CA MET A 275 8.23 -1.21 -8.89
C MET A 275 8.70 -2.59 -8.43
N ASP A 276 9.98 -2.72 -8.07
CA ASP A 276 10.53 -3.95 -7.49
C ASP A 276 9.85 -4.25 -6.15
N TYR A 277 9.78 -3.26 -5.24
CA TYR A 277 9.06 -3.38 -3.97
C TYR A 277 7.59 -3.76 -4.18
N TYR A 278 6.89 -3.09 -5.11
CA TYR A 278 5.49 -3.34 -5.39
C TYR A 278 5.23 -4.80 -5.80
N ASN A 279 6.03 -5.30 -6.72
CA ASN A 279 5.86 -6.65 -7.26
C ASN A 279 6.30 -7.75 -6.28
N ASN A 280 7.33 -7.52 -5.46
CA ASN A 280 7.96 -8.56 -4.66
C ASN A 280 7.64 -8.49 -3.17
N ASP A 281 7.50 -7.29 -2.60
CA ASP A 281 7.46 -7.10 -1.15
C ASP A 281 6.21 -6.38 -0.64
N ARG A 282 5.39 -5.80 -1.56
CA ARG A 282 4.17 -5.10 -1.20
C ARG A 282 3.00 -6.05 -1.12
N TYR A 283 2.82 -6.64 0.05
CA TYR A 283 1.71 -7.58 0.30
C TYR A 283 0.35 -6.86 0.24
N GLN A 284 -0.63 -7.52 -0.41
CA GLN A 284 -1.97 -6.98 -0.60
C GLN A 284 -3.00 -7.92 0.03
N TRP A 285 -3.96 -7.34 0.73
CA TRP A 285 -4.95 -8.12 1.47
C TRP A 285 -5.80 -8.99 0.55
N ASP A 286 -6.21 -8.42 -0.58
CA ASP A 286 -7.10 -9.09 -1.55
C ASP A 286 -6.37 -10.12 -2.43
N LEU A 287 -5.04 -10.12 -2.44
CA LEU A 287 -4.18 -11.12 -3.09
C LEU A 287 -3.77 -12.25 -2.11
N ALA A 288 -4.69 -12.75 -1.30
CA ALA A 288 -4.41 -13.75 -0.28
C ALA A 288 -3.27 -13.36 0.68
N LYS A 289 -3.03 -12.06 0.90
CA LYS A 289 -1.94 -11.45 1.69
C LYS A 289 -0.54 -11.68 1.09
N LEU A 290 -0.46 -11.93 -0.19
CA LEU A 290 0.77 -12.13 -0.95
C LEU A 290 1.14 -10.84 -1.71
N SER A 291 2.38 -10.77 -2.17
CA SER A 291 2.81 -9.81 -3.18
C SER A 291 2.27 -10.20 -4.56
N PRO A 292 2.19 -9.29 -5.53
CA PRO A 292 1.74 -9.61 -6.89
C PRO A 292 2.49 -10.79 -7.54
N ASN A 293 3.82 -10.86 -7.36
CA ASN A 293 4.63 -11.96 -7.88
C ASN A 293 4.37 -13.28 -7.17
N GLU A 294 4.21 -13.26 -5.86
CA GLU A 294 3.86 -14.45 -5.08
C GLU A 294 2.46 -14.93 -5.43
N TYR A 295 1.50 -14.02 -5.58
CA TYR A 295 0.13 -14.36 -5.94
C TYR A 295 0.04 -14.99 -7.34
N TYR A 296 0.80 -14.45 -8.32
CA TYR A 296 0.92 -15.08 -9.64
C TYR A 296 1.46 -16.51 -9.55
N ARG A 297 2.53 -16.74 -8.78
CA ARG A 297 3.08 -18.09 -8.55
C ARG A 297 2.08 -19.01 -7.88
N TYR A 298 1.37 -18.50 -6.86
CA TYR A 298 0.33 -19.28 -6.18
C TYR A 298 -0.78 -19.72 -7.15
N LEU A 299 -1.29 -18.81 -7.99
CA LEU A 299 -2.33 -19.15 -8.96
C LEU A 299 -1.87 -20.12 -10.06
N THR A 300 -0.58 -20.10 -10.42
CA THR A 300 -0.04 -20.96 -11.49
C THR A 300 0.45 -22.31 -10.98
N THR A 301 0.91 -22.41 -9.75
CA THR A 301 1.48 -23.64 -9.19
C THR A 301 0.56 -24.34 -8.19
N GLY A 302 -0.47 -23.67 -7.67
CA GLY A 302 -1.33 -24.13 -6.58
C GLY A 302 -0.63 -24.18 -5.21
N ARG A 303 0.63 -23.75 -5.10
CA ARG A 303 1.41 -23.78 -3.86
C ARG A 303 1.43 -22.40 -3.23
N TYR A 304 0.89 -22.29 -2.01
CA TYR A 304 0.98 -21.06 -1.24
C TYR A 304 2.45 -20.85 -0.77
N PRO A 305 3.08 -19.68 -1.02
CA PRO A 305 4.42 -19.40 -0.52
C PRO A 305 4.41 -19.39 1.01
N CYS A 306 5.34 -20.11 1.61
CA CYS A 306 5.51 -20.22 3.07
C CYS A 306 6.38 -19.07 3.58
#